data_2e203089db310ae66384de0e217e4137
#
_entry.id   2e203089db310ae66384de0e217e4137
#
_cell.length_a   1.000
_cell.length_b   1.000
_cell.length_c   1.000
_cell.angle_alpha   90.00
_cell.angle_beta   90.00
_cell.angle_gamma   90.00
#
_symmetry.space_group_name_H-M   'P 1'
#
loop_
_entity.id
_entity.type
_entity.pdbx_description
1 polymer ?
#
loop_
_entity_poly.entity_id
_entity_poly.type
_entity_poly.pdbx_seq_one_letter_code
_entity_poly.pdbx_strand_id
1 'polypeptide(L)'
;TQVGSSAASDVYKRQQVDEVIVPPRDAKTFNVKSGNFFRIESIEGPQVGDLNIFQADNLNEKFYSGKTRALYGTHISVGDKMFSSFPYLRSLATITWDTLDWYGYDKDGGSVHDVIGTRCDPYTYKLTSNNDYHYCCHSNLTRALVKERNIKLDEAEKIVHDVLNVFMLTGFTNDTKQYFMKSSPVRPGDYLEFFAETDLLGALSACPGGDCGSEHSSDVAKCYPLKVSIWDVDKKFLEGIKNSKISSYNRDHGLTD
;
A
#
# COMPACT_ATOMS: atom_id res chain seq x y z
N THR A 1 19.63 23.80 -11.52
CA THR A 1 20.28 23.61 -10.20
C THR A 1 20.33 22.12 -9.91
N GLN A 2 21.53 21.59 -9.82
CA GLN A 2 21.84 20.16 -9.69
C GLN A 2 21.22 19.55 -8.42
N VAL A 3 20.28 18.64 -8.58
CA VAL A 3 19.80 17.70 -7.54
C VAL A 3 20.21 16.26 -7.88
N GLY A 4 21.21 16.10 -8.74
CA GLY A 4 21.56 14.81 -9.37
C GLY A 4 22.69 14.00 -8.74
N SER A 5 23.29 14.41 -7.58
CA SER A 5 24.47 13.70 -7.05
C SER A 5 24.32 13.05 -5.67
N SER A 6 23.22 13.30 -4.94
CA SER A 6 23.04 12.74 -3.60
C SER A 6 22.44 11.34 -3.59
N ALA A 7 21.55 11.02 -4.51
CA ALA A 7 20.86 9.71 -4.53
C ALA A 7 21.80 8.52 -4.79
N ALA A 8 22.85 8.70 -5.58
CA ALA A 8 23.81 7.62 -5.89
C ALA A 8 24.77 7.34 -4.72
N SER A 9 25.10 8.34 -3.89
CA SER A 9 25.98 8.15 -2.71
C SER A 9 25.26 7.49 -1.53
N ASP A 10 23.93 7.63 -1.45
CA ASP A 10 23.14 7.10 -0.35
C ASP A 10 22.81 5.60 -0.51
N VAL A 11 22.85 5.06 -1.73
CA VAL A 11 22.66 3.63 -2.00
C VAL A 11 23.71 2.77 -1.29
N TYR A 12 24.92 3.27 -1.10
CA TYR A 12 26.00 2.53 -0.42
C TYR A 12 25.86 2.46 1.11
N LYS A 13 24.92 3.17 1.71
CA LYS A 13 24.67 3.19 3.15
C LYS A 13 23.48 2.35 3.60
N ARG A 14 22.79 1.71 2.65
CA ARG A 14 21.64 0.85 2.93
C ARG A 14 22.05 -0.60 2.79
N GLN A 15 21.70 -1.43 3.79
CA GLN A 15 21.90 -2.88 3.75
C GLN A 15 20.54 -3.56 3.63
N GLN A 16 20.35 -4.41 2.62
CA GLN A 16 19.14 -5.24 2.56
C GLN A 16 19.17 -6.24 3.70
N VAL A 17 18.12 -6.25 4.51
CA VAL A 17 18.01 -7.08 5.72
C VAL A 17 16.92 -8.14 5.61
N ASP A 18 15.96 -7.96 4.69
CA ASP A 18 14.90 -8.93 4.47
C ASP A 18 14.35 -8.84 3.05
N GLU A 19 13.74 -9.92 2.58
CA GLU A 19 13.07 -10.02 1.30
C GLU A 19 11.89 -10.99 1.39
N VAL A 20 10.73 -10.57 0.87
CA VAL A 20 9.52 -11.39 0.85
C VAL A 20 8.98 -11.45 -0.57
N ILE A 21 8.84 -12.65 -1.13
CA ILE A 21 8.13 -12.88 -2.39
C ILE A 21 6.65 -13.14 -2.08
N VAL A 22 5.80 -12.32 -2.66
CA VAL A 22 4.34 -12.45 -2.60
C VAL A 22 3.90 -13.25 -3.82
N PRO A 23 3.41 -14.49 -3.66
CA PRO A 23 2.98 -15.30 -4.80
C PRO A 23 1.80 -14.66 -5.53
N PRO A 24 1.64 -14.96 -6.84
CA PRO A 24 0.44 -14.56 -7.58
C PRO A 24 -0.84 -15.00 -6.88
N ARG A 25 -1.85 -14.14 -6.84
CA ARG A 25 -3.18 -14.43 -6.26
C ARG A 25 -3.18 -14.78 -4.77
N ASP A 26 -2.12 -14.42 -4.05
CA ASP A 26 -1.97 -14.65 -2.61
C ASP A 26 -1.44 -13.40 -1.92
N ALA A 27 -1.25 -13.46 -0.61
CA ALA A 27 -0.69 -12.36 0.18
C ALA A 27 0.38 -12.88 1.15
N LYS A 28 1.31 -11.98 1.49
CA LYS A 28 2.34 -12.17 2.50
C LYS A 28 2.40 -11.00 3.46
N THR A 29 2.81 -11.27 4.68
CA THR A 29 3.13 -10.23 5.66
C THR A 29 4.63 -9.99 5.73
N PHE A 30 5.01 -8.78 6.15
CA PHE A 30 6.40 -8.38 6.37
C PHE A 30 6.49 -7.37 7.50
N ASN A 31 7.66 -7.27 8.13
CA ASN A 31 7.91 -6.27 9.18
C ASN A 31 8.93 -5.26 8.71
N VAL A 32 8.72 -3.99 9.06
CA VAL A 32 9.68 -2.92 8.78
C VAL A 32 9.93 -2.14 10.07
N LYS A 33 11.18 -2.00 10.48
CA LYS A 33 11.53 -1.17 11.62
C LYS A 33 11.44 0.31 11.28
N SER A 34 11.07 1.12 12.24
CA SER A 34 11.12 2.59 12.12
C SER A 34 12.50 3.05 11.67
N GLY A 35 12.54 3.93 10.68
CA GLY A 35 13.78 4.41 10.07
C GLY A 35 14.30 3.57 8.91
N ASN A 36 13.75 2.38 8.66
CA ASN A 36 14.10 1.54 7.53
C ASN A 36 13.32 1.93 6.28
N PHE A 37 13.84 1.54 5.12
CA PHE A 37 13.15 1.63 3.85
C PHE A 37 12.57 0.28 3.46
N PHE A 38 11.45 0.29 2.76
CA PHE A 38 10.94 -0.89 2.08
C PHE A 38 10.46 -0.55 0.68
N ARG A 39 10.55 -1.52 -0.21
CA ARG A 39 10.23 -1.37 -1.63
C ARG A 39 9.31 -2.49 -2.06
N ILE A 40 8.27 -2.14 -2.77
CA ILE A 40 7.40 -3.09 -3.48
C ILE A 40 7.78 -3.03 -4.94
N GLU A 41 8.12 -4.19 -5.53
CA GLU A 41 8.65 -4.32 -6.89
C GLU A 41 7.84 -5.34 -7.69
N SER A 42 7.55 -5.00 -8.95
CA SER A 42 7.07 -5.95 -9.97
C SER A 42 8.26 -6.66 -10.59
N ILE A 43 8.32 -8.00 -10.50
CA ILE A 43 9.53 -8.77 -10.85
C ILE A 43 9.42 -9.58 -12.15
N GLU A 44 8.24 -10.06 -12.51
CA GLU A 44 8.08 -10.96 -13.66
C GLU A 44 7.13 -10.43 -14.74
N GLY A 45 6.26 -9.52 -14.39
CA GLY A 45 5.26 -8.98 -15.33
C GLY A 45 4.37 -7.94 -14.67
N PRO A 46 3.43 -7.30 -15.41
CA PRO A 46 2.57 -6.29 -14.86
C PRO A 46 1.65 -6.89 -13.78
N GLN A 47 1.81 -6.42 -12.54
CA GLN A 47 1.07 -6.91 -11.38
C GLN A 47 0.71 -5.76 -10.45
N VAL A 48 -0.56 -5.67 -10.09
CA VAL A 48 -1.09 -4.74 -9.10
C VAL A 48 -1.05 -5.36 -7.71
N GLY A 49 -0.80 -4.56 -6.68
CA GLY A 49 -0.76 -5.02 -5.30
C GLY A 49 -1.67 -4.20 -4.38
N ASP A 50 -2.34 -4.88 -3.46
CA ASP A 50 -3.16 -4.26 -2.43
C ASP A 50 -2.40 -4.28 -1.10
N LEU A 51 -1.99 -3.10 -0.63
CA LEU A 51 -1.16 -2.93 0.56
C LEU A 51 -1.98 -2.48 1.77
N ASN A 52 -1.96 -3.28 2.83
CA ASN A 52 -2.33 -2.87 4.17
C ASN A 52 -1.09 -2.59 5.02
N ILE A 53 -1.13 -1.52 5.82
CA ILE A 53 -0.08 -1.16 6.79
C ILE A 53 -0.70 -0.92 8.16
N PHE A 54 -0.06 -1.50 9.17
CA PHE A 54 -0.40 -1.37 10.57
C PHE A 54 0.82 -0.88 11.36
N GLN A 55 0.60 -0.21 12.45
CA GLN A 55 1.64 -0.05 13.46
C GLN A 55 1.88 -1.42 14.12
N ALA A 56 3.15 -1.87 14.21
CA ALA A 56 3.48 -3.26 14.53
C ALA A 56 3.04 -3.71 15.93
N ASP A 57 3.08 -2.79 16.92
CA ASP A 57 2.72 -3.10 18.30
C ASP A 57 1.23 -2.87 18.61
N ASN A 58 0.50 -2.24 17.67
CA ASN A 58 -0.92 -1.92 17.82
C ASN A 58 -1.66 -1.96 16.48
N LEU A 59 -2.21 -3.10 16.13
CA LEU A 59 -2.88 -3.31 14.83
C LEU A 59 -4.20 -2.52 14.67
N ASN A 60 -4.70 -1.89 15.75
CA ASN A 60 -5.82 -0.94 15.63
C ASN A 60 -5.37 0.41 15.05
N GLU A 61 -4.09 0.72 15.13
CA GLU A 61 -3.48 1.84 14.42
C GLU A 61 -3.06 1.38 13.02
N LYS A 62 -3.90 1.63 12.05
CA LYS A 62 -3.77 1.15 10.68
C LYS A 62 -3.93 2.27 9.66
N PHE A 63 -3.47 2.05 8.45
CA PHE A 63 -3.58 3.02 7.37
C PHE A 63 -5.04 3.45 7.15
N TYR A 64 -5.23 4.76 6.98
CA TYR A 64 -6.52 5.38 6.72
C TYR A 64 -6.52 6.08 5.36
N SER A 65 -6.97 5.36 4.33
CA SER A 65 -7.05 5.85 2.96
C SER A 65 -7.85 7.14 2.84
N GLY A 66 -8.99 7.23 3.53
CA GLY A 66 -9.86 8.39 3.50
C GLY A 66 -9.20 9.68 4.01
N LYS A 67 -8.39 9.61 5.06
CA LYS A 67 -7.65 10.79 5.55
C LYS A 67 -6.47 11.13 4.66
N THR A 68 -5.73 10.14 4.20
CA THR A 68 -4.63 10.33 3.25
C THR A 68 -5.14 10.99 1.97
N ARG A 69 -6.25 10.51 1.40
CA ARG A 69 -6.91 11.11 0.24
C ARG A 69 -7.33 12.56 0.47
N ALA A 70 -7.85 12.87 1.65
CA ALA A 70 -8.27 14.24 1.99
C ALA A 70 -7.10 15.23 2.05
N LEU A 71 -5.88 14.74 2.31
CA LEU A 71 -4.68 15.57 2.44
C LEU A 71 -3.89 15.68 1.12
N TYR A 72 -3.84 14.61 0.31
CA TYR A 72 -2.96 14.53 -0.86
C TYR A 72 -3.70 14.29 -2.19
N GLY A 73 -4.98 13.92 -2.15
CA GLY A 73 -5.74 13.58 -3.35
C GLY A 73 -5.93 12.07 -3.50
N THR A 74 -6.47 11.69 -4.65
CA THR A 74 -6.90 10.32 -4.94
C THR A 74 -5.76 9.36 -5.24
N HIS A 75 -4.65 9.88 -5.73
CA HIS A 75 -3.42 9.15 -6.05
C HIS A 75 -2.27 9.79 -5.29
N ILE A 76 -1.43 8.97 -4.70
CA ILE A 76 -0.32 9.43 -3.89
C ILE A 76 1.01 9.12 -4.57
N SER A 77 1.98 10.01 -4.41
CA SER A 77 3.29 9.95 -5.04
C SER A 77 4.42 10.31 -4.09
N VAL A 78 5.61 10.53 -4.62
CA VAL A 78 6.81 10.85 -3.85
C VAL A 78 6.61 12.08 -2.95
N GLY A 79 6.91 11.92 -1.67
CA GLY A 79 6.73 12.92 -0.62
C GLY A 79 5.42 12.78 0.17
N ASP A 80 4.44 12.07 -0.36
CA ASP A 80 3.16 11.86 0.31
C ASP A 80 3.27 10.83 1.45
N LYS A 81 2.44 11.02 2.47
CA LYS A 81 2.45 10.23 3.70
C LYS A 81 1.19 9.38 3.84
N MET A 82 1.38 8.16 4.26
CA MET A 82 0.29 7.26 4.63
C MET A 82 -0.10 7.49 6.09
N PHE A 83 -1.23 8.15 6.32
CA PHE A 83 -1.70 8.47 7.68
C PHE A 83 -2.44 7.31 8.33
N SER A 84 -2.27 7.16 9.65
CA SER A 84 -2.98 6.18 10.45
C SER A 84 -4.39 6.62 10.83
N SER A 85 -5.19 5.65 11.26
CA SER A 85 -6.57 5.83 11.72
C SER A 85 -6.65 6.66 13.01
N PHE A 86 -7.84 7.19 13.29
CA PHE A 86 -8.12 7.78 14.59
C PHE A 86 -8.04 6.72 15.70
N PRO A 87 -7.64 7.11 16.89
CA PRO A 87 -7.34 8.48 17.37
C PRO A 87 -5.87 8.89 17.19
N TYR A 88 -5.05 8.09 16.54
CA TYR A 88 -3.59 8.28 16.45
C TYR A 88 -3.22 9.38 15.47
N LEU A 89 -3.69 9.29 14.26
CA LEU A 89 -3.48 10.23 13.15
C LEU A 89 -2.05 10.73 13.06
N ARG A 90 -1.12 9.82 12.78
CA ARG A 90 0.27 10.13 12.45
C ARG A 90 0.68 9.46 11.13
N SER A 91 1.79 9.88 10.56
CA SER A 91 2.37 9.20 9.41
C SER A 91 2.89 7.83 9.81
N LEU A 92 2.49 6.78 9.11
CA LEU A 92 3.03 5.43 9.21
C LEU A 92 4.24 5.26 8.29
N ALA A 93 4.12 5.74 7.06
CA ALA A 93 5.16 5.69 6.04
C ALA A 93 5.09 6.90 5.12
N THR A 94 6.21 7.23 4.49
CA THR A 94 6.34 8.27 3.46
C THR A 94 6.86 7.63 2.18
N ILE A 95 6.24 7.93 1.03
CA ILE A 95 6.75 7.50 -0.28
C ILE A 95 8.02 8.27 -0.60
N THR A 96 9.11 7.56 -0.88
CA THR A 96 10.43 8.15 -1.14
C THR A 96 10.88 8.04 -2.59
N TRP A 97 10.34 7.07 -3.32
CA TRP A 97 10.63 6.88 -4.73
C TRP A 97 9.50 6.13 -5.43
N ASP A 98 9.27 6.51 -6.69
CA ASP A 98 8.29 5.88 -7.58
C ASP A 98 8.86 5.85 -9.00
N THR A 99 9.01 4.66 -9.58
CA THR A 99 9.46 4.51 -10.96
C THR A 99 8.38 4.86 -11.97
N LEU A 100 7.12 4.96 -11.54
CA LEU A 100 5.98 5.31 -12.38
C LEU A 100 5.56 6.79 -12.27
N ASP A 101 6.29 7.61 -11.51
CA ASP A 101 6.01 9.06 -11.34
C ASP A 101 5.92 9.80 -12.70
N TRP A 102 6.60 9.30 -13.73
CA TRP A 102 6.53 9.81 -15.11
C TRP A 102 5.14 9.72 -15.74
N TYR A 103 4.25 8.82 -15.24
CA TYR A 103 2.94 8.60 -15.84
C TYR A 103 2.02 9.81 -15.61
N GLY A 104 2.06 10.41 -14.44
CA GLY A 104 1.20 11.54 -14.08
C GLY A 104 -0.28 11.18 -14.19
N TYR A 105 -1.05 12.06 -14.82
CA TYR A 105 -2.47 11.83 -15.14
C TYR A 105 -2.66 11.69 -16.64
N ASP A 106 -3.39 10.66 -17.05
CA ASP A 106 -3.76 10.48 -18.45
C ASP A 106 -4.93 11.41 -18.88
N LYS A 107 -5.27 11.39 -20.16
CA LYS A 107 -6.34 12.23 -20.75
C LYS A 107 -7.72 12.00 -20.13
N ASP A 108 -7.95 10.84 -19.51
CA ASP A 108 -9.22 10.47 -18.88
C ASP A 108 -9.20 10.72 -17.35
N GLY A 109 -8.09 11.26 -16.82
CA GLY A 109 -7.90 11.54 -15.40
C GLY A 109 -7.44 10.34 -14.59
N GLY A 110 -6.93 9.28 -15.24
CA GLY A 110 -6.36 8.11 -14.58
C GLY A 110 -4.91 8.35 -14.16
N SER A 111 -4.54 7.80 -13.00
CA SER A 111 -3.19 7.79 -12.46
C SER A 111 -2.93 6.51 -11.67
N VAL A 112 -1.69 6.27 -11.26
CA VAL A 112 -1.28 5.10 -10.49
C VAL A 112 -1.28 5.36 -8.99
N HIS A 113 -1.24 4.29 -8.17
CA HIS A 113 -1.12 4.33 -6.72
C HIS A 113 -2.30 5.00 -6.01
N ASP A 114 -3.51 4.49 -6.27
CA ASP A 114 -4.70 5.11 -5.73
C ASP A 114 -4.98 4.76 -4.25
N VAL A 115 -5.61 5.73 -3.60
CA VAL A 115 -6.25 5.61 -2.29
C VAL A 115 -7.75 5.96 -2.38
N ILE A 116 -8.31 5.80 -3.59
CA ILE A 116 -9.71 6.11 -3.93
C ILE A 116 -10.63 5.06 -3.38
N GLY A 117 -10.30 3.85 -3.81
CA GLY A 117 -11.18 2.74 -3.74
C GLY A 117 -10.92 1.87 -2.53
N THR A 118 -11.37 0.69 -2.70
CA THR A 118 -11.23 -0.38 -1.76
C THR A 118 -10.53 -1.55 -2.47
N ARG A 119 -10.47 -2.65 -1.83
CA ARG A 119 -9.96 -3.92 -2.37
C ARG A 119 -11.12 -4.75 -2.88
N CYS A 120 -10.85 -5.69 -3.80
CA CYS A 120 -11.81 -6.71 -4.13
C CYS A 120 -12.10 -7.59 -2.91
N ASP A 121 -13.37 -7.97 -2.70
CA ASP A 121 -13.84 -8.64 -1.50
C ASP A 121 -14.92 -9.72 -1.80
N PRO A 122 -15.09 -10.71 -0.91
CA PRO A 122 -16.04 -11.80 -1.14
C PRO A 122 -17.50 -11.37 -0.94
N TYR A 123 -17.76 -10.30 -0.21
CA TYR A 123 -19.13 -9.85 0.09
C TYR A 123 -19.77 -9.19 -1.12
N THR A 124 -19.05 -8.27 -1.77
CA THR A 124 -19.49 -7.66 -3.03
C THR A 124 -19.65 -8.72 -4.11
N TYR A 125 -18.72 -9.69 -4.19
CA TYR A 125 -18.83 -10.78 -5.14
C TYR A 125 -20.07 -11.65 -4.88
N LYS A 126 -20.35 -11.99 -3.62
CA LYS A 126 -21.58 -12.71 -3.24
C LYS A 126 -22.83 -11.92 -3.60
N LEU A 127 -22.83 -10.61 -3.34
CA LEU A 127 -23.97 -9.74 -3.63
C LEU A 127 -24.27 -9.66 -5.14
N THR A 128 -23.24 -9.60 -5.97
CA THR A 128 -23.40 -9.36 -7.42
C THR A 128 -23.56 -10.65 -8.24
N SER A 129 -22.92 -11.75 -7.82
CA SER A 129 -22.91 -13.02 -8.57
C SER A 129 -23.63 -14.17 -7.86
N ASN A 130 -24.00 -13.97 -6.58
CA ASN A 130 -24.56 -14.99 -5.69
C ASN A 130 -23.64 -16.23 -5.46
N ASN A 131 -22.36 -16.11 -5.82
CA ASN A 131 -21.37 -17.16 -5.62
C ASN A 131 -20.43 -16.81 -4.46
N ASP A 132 -19.93 -17.83 -3.77
CA ASP A 132 -18.85 -17.66 -2.79
C ASP A 132 -17.51 -17.61 -3.54
N TYR A 133 -16.71 -16.57 -3.26
CA TYR A 133 -15.44 -16.38 -3.89
C TYR A 133 -14.37 -15.88 -2.89
N HIS A 134 -13.30 -16.65 -2.74
CA HIS A 134 -12.31 -16.43 -1.68
C HIS A 134 -10.92 -16.02 -2.21
N TYR A 135 -10.74 -15.91 -3.53
CA TYR A 135 -9.47 -15.56 -4.16
C TYR A 135 -9.42 -14.08 -4.53
N CYS A 136 -9.81 -13.23 -3.60
CA CYS A 136 -9.80 -11.77 -3.70
C CYS A 136 -8.80 -11.18 -2.69
N CYS A 137 -8.41 -9.93 -2.88
CA CYS A 137 -7.40 -9.29 -2.04
C CYS A 137 -7.81 -9.22 -0.56
N HIS A 138 -9.08 -8.95 -0.24
CA HIS A 138 -9.57 -8.98 1.13
C HIS A 138 -9.34 -10.34 1.80
N SER A 139 -9.71 -11.42 1.15
CA SER A 139 -9.53 -12.77 1.68
C SER A 139 -8.04 -13.18 1.73
N ASN A 140 -7.24 -12.75 0.75
CA ASN A 140 -5.79 -12.98 0.75
C ASN A 140 -5.12 -12.32 1.96
N LEU A 141 -5.38 -11.03 2.18
CA LEU A 141 -4.85 -10.27 3.32
C LEU A 141 -5.30 -10.87 4.65
N THR A 142 -6.59 -11.23 4.77
CA THR A 142 -7.13 -11.89 5.97
C THR A 142 -6.41 -13.21 6.23
N ARG A 143 -6.25 -14.06 5.21
CA ARG A 143 -5.54 -15.35 5.35
C ARG A 143 -4.07 -15.17 5.75
N ALA A 144 -3.38 -14.17 5.20
CA ALA A 144 -1.99 -13.90 5.54
C ALA A 144 -1.85 -13.52 7.02
N LEU A 145 -2.71 -12.66 7.54
CA LEU A 145 -2.72 -12.29 8.95
C LEU A 145 -3.00 -13.50 9.86
N VAL A 146 -3.97 -14.34 9.49
CA VAL A 146 -4.28 -15.56 10.26
C VAL A 146 -3.10 -16.53 10.26
N LYS A 147 -2.56 -16.86 9.09
CA LYS A 147 -1.54 -17.92 8.94
C LYS A 147 -0.16 -17.50 9.41
N GLU A 148 0.24 -16.26 9.17
CA GLU A 148 1.61 -15.80 9.39
C GLU A 148 1.76 -15.03 10.71
N ARG A 149 0.64 -14.52 11.28
CA ARG A 149 0.64 -13.73 12.53
C ARG A 149 -0.17 -14.37 13.64
N ASN A 150 -0.77 -15.54 13.38
CA ASN A 150 -1.60 -16.26 14.34
C ASN A 150 -2.73 -15.41 14.93
N ILE A 151 -3.27 -14.48 14.13
CA ILE A 151 -4.43 -13.65 14.49
C ILE A 151 -5.68 -14.49 14.24
N LYS A 152 -6.66 -14.40 15.15
CA LYS A 152 -7.94 -15.09 14.98
C LYS A 152 -8.67 -14.56 13.73
N LEU A 153 -9.40 -15.41 13.03
CA LEU A 153 -10.08 -15.07 11.80
C LEU A 153 -10.99 -13.85 11.93
N ASP A 154 -11.82 -13.81 12.96
CA ASP A 154 -12.77 -12.71 13.20
C ASP A 154 -12.07 -11.38 13.54
N GLU A 155 -10.88 -11.44 14.13
CA GLU A 155 -10.03 -10.28 14.38
C GLU A 155 -9.31 -9.84 13.10
N ALA A 156 -8.70 -10.77 12.36
CA ALA A 156 -8.02 -10.49 11.10
C ALA A 156 -8.97 -9.82 10.09
N GLU A 157 -10.19 -10.33 9.96
CA GLU A 157 -11.21 -9.76 9.09
C GLU A 157 -11.58 -8.31 9.46
N LYS A 158 -11.67 -7.99 10.74
CA LYS A 158 -11.99 -6.64 11.24
C LYS A 158 -10.86 -5.64 11.04
N ILE A 159 -9.61 -6.09 11.10
CA ILE A 159 -8.46 -5.19 10.96
C ILE A 159 -8.03 -4.98 9.52
N VAL A 160 -8.31 -5.90 8.58
CA VAL A 160 -8.11 -5.67 7.14
C VAL A 160 -8.94 -4.45 6.71
N HIS A 161 -8.27 -3.48 6.11
CA HIS A 161 -8.83 -2.14 5.84
C HIS A 161 -8.62 -1.74 4.38
N ASP A 162 -9.11 -0.57 3.99
CA ASP A 162 -8.90 -0.02 2.66
C ASP A 162 -7.41 0.15 2.38
N VAL A 163 -7.02 -0.22 1.17
CA VAL A 163 -5.64 -0.42 0.77
C VAL A 163 -5.05 0.82 0.08
N LEU A 164 -3.73 0.87 0.01
CA LEU A 164 -3.06 1.53 -1.10
C LEU A 164 -3.02 0.52 -2.26
N ASN A 165 -3.62 0.87 -3.40
CA ASN A 165 -3.58 0.09 -4.62
C ASN A 165 -2.27 0.36 -5.38
N VAL A 166 -1.23 -0.40 -5.05
CA VAL A 166 0.12 -0.22 -5.61
C VAL A 166 0.12 -0.61 -7.09
N PHE A 167 0.62 0.27 -7.95
CA PHE A 167 0.67 0.13 -9.42
C PHE A 167 -0.68 0.14 -10.13
N MET A 168 -1.80 0.19 -9.44
CA MET A 168 -3.12 0.17 -10.04
C MET A 168 -3.43 1.51 -10.71
N LEU A 169 -3.82 1.47 -11.98
CA LEU A 169 -4.23 2.64 -12.77
C LEU A 169 -5.74 2.81 -12.68
N THR A 170 -6.16 3.89 -12.04
CA THR A 170 -7.58 4.18 -11.77
C THR A 170 -7.89 5.66 -11.96
N GLY A 171 -9.18 5.98 -11.98
CA GLY A 171 -9.66 7.34 -12.04
C GLY A 171 -11.17 7.44 -11.97
N PHE A 172 -11.69 8.66 -12.21
CA PHE A 172 -13.11 8.93 -12.37
C PHE A 172 -13.39 9.56 -13.71
N THR A 173 -14.39 9.07 -14.43
CA THR A 173 -14.80 9.66 -15.71
C THR A 173 -15.16 11.14 -15.53
N ASN A 174 -14.82 11.96 -16.52
CA ASN A 174 -15.02 13.41 -16.41
C ASN A 174 -16.51 13.82 -16.43
N ASP A 175 -17.35 13.05 -17.11
CA ASP A 175 -18.78 13.30 -17.29
C ASP A 175 -19.64 12.76 -16.15
N THR A 176 -19.55 11.46 -15.89
CA THR A 176 -20.41 10.75 -14.92
C THR A 176 -19.78 10.58 -13.55
N LYS A 177 -18.46 10.88 -13.40
CA LYS A 177 -17.69 10.64 -12.18
C LYS A 177 -17.67 9.18 -11.75
N GLN A 178 -17.86 8.28 -12.70
CA GLN A 178 -17.80 6.85 -12.45
C GLN A 178 -16.36 6.40 -12.28
N TYR A 179 -16.10 5.59 -11.26
CA TYR A 179 -14.81 4.95 -11.05
C TYR A 179 -14.48 4.00 -12.22
N PHE A 180 -13.25 4.04 -12.68
CA PHE A 180 -12.73 3.14 -13.70
C PHE A 180 -11.34 2.61 -13.34
N MET A 181 -11.01 1.48 -13.94
CA MET A 181 -9.68 0.87 -13.94
C MET A 181 -9.20 0.68 -15.38
N LYS A 182 -7.88 0.73 -15.57
CA LYS A 182 -7.20 0.41 -16.83
C LYS A 182 -6.02 -0.51 -16.55
N SER A 183 -5.50 -1.15 -17.59
CA SER A 183 -4.26 -1.91 -17.51
C SER A 183 -3.14 -1.05 -16.94
N SER A 184 -2.48 -1.56 -15.91
CA SER A 184 -1.37 -0.87 -15.27
C SER A 184 -0.19 -0.67 -16.23
N PRO A 185 0.48 0.48 -16.22
CA PRO A 185 1.71 0.70 -16.98
C PRO A 185 2.93 -0.01 -16.40
N VAL A 186 2.81 -0.63 -15.22
CA VAL A 186 3.93 -1.27 -14.49
C VAL A 186 4.62 -2.35 -15.34
N ARG A 187 5.94 -2.44 -15.21
CA ARG A 187 6.79 -3.41 -15.90
C ARG A 187 7.73 -4.08 -14.90
N PRO A 188 8.30 -5.25 -15.23
CA PRO A 188 9.35 -5.86 -14.43
C PRO A 188 10.49 -4.88 -14.12
N GLY A 189 10.83 -4.76 -12.83
CA GLY A 189 11.82 -3.82 -12.33
C GLY A 189 11.24 -2.48 -11.86
N ASP A 190 9.98 -2.18 -12.15
CA ASP A 190 9.31 -1.02 -11.56
C ASP A 190 9.02 -1.24 -10.07
N TYR A 191 9.15 -0.17 -9.29
CA TYR A 191 8.96 -0.23 -7.84
C TYR A 191 8.45 1.08 -7.24
N LEU A 192 7.79 0.93 -6.10
CA LEU A 192 7.40 1.99 -5.18
C LEU A 192 8.15 1.80 -3.86
N GLU A 193 8.88 2.83 -3.41
CA GLU A 193 9.69 2.79 -2.21
C GLU A 193 9.13 3.70 -1.11
N PHE A 194 9.27 3.24 0.13
CA PHE A 194 8.76 3.90 1.30
C PHE A 194 9.83 4.00 2.39
N PHE A 195 9.73 5.06 3.19
CA PHE A 195 10.41 5.21 4.47
C PHE A 195 9.41 4.90 5.59
N ALA A 196 9.76 4.02 6.52
CA ALA A 196 8.93 3.65 7.66
C ALA A 196 9.09 4.68 8.79
N GLU A 197 8.05 5.44 9.08
CA GLU A 197 8.03 6.45 10.13
C GLU A 197 7.83 5.85 11.54
N THR A 198 7.29 4.63 11.60
CA THR A 198 7.06 3.83 12.81
C THR A 198 7.42 2.38 12.54
N ASP A 199 7.50 1.54 13.57
CA ASP A 199 7.57 0.09 13.37
C ASP A 199 6.28 -0.38 12.68
N LEU A 200 6.40 -1.09 11.56
CA LEU A 200 5.28 -1.48 10.72
C LEU A 200 5.13 -3.00 10.63
N LEU A 201 3.89 -3.45 10.64
CA LEU A 201 3.45 -4.69 10.02
C LEU A 201 2.80 -4.32 8.68
N GLY A 202 3.36 -4.81 7.57
CA GLY A 202 2.76 -4.75 6.25
C GLY A 202 2.10 -6.08 5.88
N ALA A 203 1.04 -6.01 5.08
CA ALA A 203 0.45 -7.14 4.38
C ALA A 203 0.18 -6.74 2.94
N LEU A 204 0.74 -7.47 1.98
CA LEU A 204 0.62 -7.20 0.55
C LEU A 204 -0.03 -8.38 -0.16
N SER A 205 -1.10 -8.12 -0.90
CA SER A 205 -1.73 -9.09 -1.80
C SER A 205 -1.33 -8.80 -3.25
N ALA A 206 -0.79 -9.81 -3.96
CA ALA A 206 -0.69 -9.75 -5.41
C ALA A 206 -2.08 -10.00 -6.00
N CYS A 207 -2.69 -8.93 -6.52
CA CYS A 207 -4.10 -8.90 -6.89
C CYS A 207 -4.45 -10.01 -7.90
N PRO A 208 -5.53 -10.78 -7.68
CA PRO A 208 -6.01 -11.78 -8.63
C PRO A 208 -6.44 -11.20 -9.99
N GLY A 209 -6.63 -9.89 -10.07
CA GLY A 209 -6.90 -9.17 -11.31
C GLY A 209 -5.66 -8.90 -12.19
N GLY A 210 -4.47 -9.34 -11.78
CA GLY A 210 -3.23 -9.13 -12.54
C GLY A 210 -2.87 -7.66 -12.66
N ASP A 211 -2.88 -7.11 -13.87
CA ASP A 211 -2.66 -5.68 -14.15
C ASP A 211 -3.93 -4.82 -14.07
N CYS A 212 -5.06 -5.43 -13.68
CA CYS A 212 -6.40 -4.80 -13.62
C CYS A 212 -6.91 -4.21 -14.95
N GLY A 213 -6.43 -4.74 -16.07
CA GLY A 213 -6.92 -4.38 -17.40
C GLY A 213 -8.28 -4.98 -17.75
N SER A 214 -8.54 -5.14 -19.04
CA SER A 214 -9.84 -5.65 -19.57
C SER A 214 -10.19 -7.06 -19.11
N GLU A 215 -9.20 -7.86 -18.76
CA GLU A 215 -9.35 -9.25 -18.31
C GLU A 215 -9.11 -9.39 -16.79
N HIS A 216 -9.58 -8.44 -16.01
CA HIS A 216 -9.38 -8.42 -14.56
C HIS A 216 -10.16 -9.49 -13.78
N SER A 217 -10.81 -10.43 -14.47
CA SER A 217 -11.39 -11.60 -13.81
C SER A 217 -10.29 -12.44 -13.16
N SER A 218 -10.48 -12.76 -11.89
CA SER A 218 -9.52 -13.57 -11.12
C SER A 218 -9.26 -14.96 -11.71
N ASP A 219 -10.12 -15.47 -12.57
CA ASP A 219 -9.96 -16.79 -13.18
C ASP A 219 -9.12 -16.76 -14.47
N VAL A 220 -9.11 -15.64 -15.20
CA VAL A 220 -8.45 -15.51 -16.50
C VAL A 220 -7.28 -14.53 -16.51
N ALA A 221 -7.23 -13.58 -15.59
CA ALA A 221 -6.16 -12.62 -15.55
C ALA A 221 -4.79 -13.30 -15.33
N LYS A 222 -3.79 -12.91 -16.11
CA LYS A 222 -2.42 -13.36 -15.89
C LYS A 222 -1.83 -12.63 -14.71
N CYS A 223 -1.46 -13.38 -13.68
CA CYS A 223 -0.91 -12.84 -12.44
C CYS A 223 0.54 -13.22 -12.27
N TYR A 224 1.30 -12.34 -11.61
CA TYR A 224 2.72 -12.47 -11.37
C TYR A 224 3.04 -12.23 -9.89
N PRO A 225 4.20 -12.68 -9.41
CA PRO A 225 4.62 -12.36 -8.07
C PRO A 225 5.01 -10.88 -7.93
N LEU A 226 4.85 -10.38 -6.71
CA LEU A 226 5.45 -9.13 -6.25
C LEU A 226 6.59 -9.43 -5.27
N LYS A 227 7.51 -8.50 -5.13
CA LYS A 227 8.61 -8.60 -4.17
C LYS A 227 8.56 -7.41 -3.20
N VAL A 228 8.75 -7.69 -1.92
CA VAL A 228 9.03 -6.68 -0.90
C VAL A 228 10.46 -6.85 -0.45
N SER A 229 11.28 -5.83 -0.63
CA SER A 229 12.65 -5.78 -0.10
C SER A 229 12.74 -4.74 1.01
N ILE A 230 13.51 -5.02 2.06
CA ILE A 230 13.63 -4.16 3.23
C ILE A 230 15.10 -3.84 3.46
N TRP A 231 15.40 -2.55 3.67
CA TRP A 231 16.77 -2.07 3.90
C TRP A 231 16.88 -1.37 5.25
N ASP A 232 17.89 -1.78 5.99
CA ASP A 232 18.39 -1.03 7.15
C ASP A 232 19.24 0.16 6.70
N VAL A 233 19.31 1.18 7.52
CA VAL A 233 20.01 2.43 7.25
C VAL A 233 20.94 2.77 8.40
N ASP A 234 22.12 3.31 8.09
CA ASP A 234 23.05 3.79 9.13
C ASP A 234 22.32 4.80 10.03
N LYS A 235 22.44 4.60 11.35
CA LYS A 235 21.85 5.46 12.37
C LYS A 235 22.21 6.95 12.19
N LYS A 236 23.40 7.24 11.66
CA LYS A 236 23.82 8.60 11.35
C LYS A 236 22.95 9.28 10.28
N PHE A 237 22.39 8.49 9.35
CA PHE A 237 21.44 9.00 8.35
C PHE A 237 20.14 9.45 9.00
N LEU A 238 19.76 8.84 10.12
CA LEU A 238 18.54 9.14 10.85
C LEU A 238 18.68 10.32 11.81
N GLU A 239 19.91 10.81 12.01
CA GLU A 239 20.16 12.01 12.83
C GLU A 239 19.46 13.22 12.21
N GLY A 240 18.53 13.81 12.97
CA GLY A 240 17.72 14.94 12.51
C GLY A 240 16.37 14.58 11.89
N ILE A 241 16.10 13.29 11.58
CA ILE A 241 14.78 12.85 11.18
C ILE A 241 13.89 12.78 12.42
N LYS A 242 12.81 13.56 12.41
CA LYS A 242 11.85 13.55 13.52
C LYS A 242 10.91 12.38 13.38
N ASN A 243 10.82 11.57 14.42
CA ASN A 243 9.82 10.49 14.48
C ASN A 243 8.40 11.04 14.34
N SER A 244 7.57 10.32 13.63
CA SER A 244 6.14 10.61 13.52
C SER A 244 5.48 10.56 14.90
N LYS A 245 4.78 11.64 15.27
CA LYS A 245 4.11 11.76 16.57
C LYS A 245 2.63 11.57 16.42
N ILE A 246 2.03 10.90 17.41
CA ILE A 246 0.59 10.83 17.57
C ILE A 246 0.05 12.25 17.75
N SER A 247 -1.14 12.51 17.20
CA SER A 247 -1.84 13.77 17.39
C SER A 247 -1.95 14.11 18.88
N SER A 248 -1.62 15.36 19.23
CA SER A 248 -1.70 15.86 20.60
C SER A 248 -3.11 16.30 21.01
N TYR A 249 -4.12 15.99 20.19
CA TYR A 249 -5.51 16.28 20.51
C TYR A 249 -5.92 15.56 21.80
N ASN A 250 -6.53 16.28 22.76
CA ASN A 250 -6.86 15.79 24.08
C ASN A 250 -8.03 14.79 24.12
N ARG A 251 -8.78 14.66 23.01
CA ARG A 251 -9.88 13.71 22.81
C ARG A 251 -11.15 14.01 23.64
N ASP A 252 -11.29 15.23 24.15
CA ASP A 252 -12.49 15.64 24.90
C ASP A 252 -13.69 15.97 24.00
N HIS A 253 -13.45 16.18 22.69
CA HIS A 253 -14.48 16.49 21.68
C HIS A 253 -15.37 17.70 22.06
N GLY A 254 -14.84 18.63 22.87
CA GLY A 254 -15.60 19.76 23.40
C GLY A 254 -16.55 19.40 24.54
N LEU A 255 -16.44 18.18 25.08
CA LEU A 255 -17.11 17.78 26.30
C LEU A 255 -16.26 18.27 27.48
N THR A 256 -16.60 19.42 28.00
CA THR A 256 -16.02 19.96 29.25
C THR A 256 -16.89 19.54 30.40
N ASP A 257 -16.26 19.00 31.46
CA ASP A 257 -16.91 18.70 32.72
C ASP A 257 -17.50 19.96 33.38
#